data_3ecbb880e971775295144058534a90e9
#
_entry.id   3ecbb880e971775295144058534a90e9
#
_cell.length_a   1.000
_cell.length_b   1.000
_cell.length_c   1.000
_cell.angle_alpha   90.00
_cell.angle_beta   90.00
_cell.angle_gamma   90.00
#
_symmetry.space_group_name_H-M   'P 1'
#
loop_
_entity.id
_entity.type
_entity.pdbx_description
1 polymer ?
#
loop_
_entity_poly.entity_id
_entity_poly.type
_entity_poly.pdbx_seq_one_letter_code
_entity_poly.pdbx_strand_id
1 'polypeptide(L)'
;MTNKRILILADLHCGHKAGLTDPSRVPEAAYPNVAALARETWCEYASLPERLGPIHAVVVNGDAIDGKGGKSGGTELLTADRAVQVDMAEECLQIWKPTAGFHFTYGTPYHTGEAEDWEGVLAKRMSAPIHSHLWLDVDGYIID
;
A
#
# COMPACT_ATOMS: atom_id res chain seq x y z
N MET A 1 30.82 0.88 -6.40
CA MET A 1 29.70 0.76 -5.45
C MET A 1 28.42 0.75 -6.27
N THR A 2 27.58 -0.27 -6.15
CA THR A 2 26.26 -0.28 -6.79
C THR A 2 25.32 0.58 -5.96
N ASN A 3 24.74 1.61 -6.57
CA ASN A 3 23.75 2.44 -5.89
C ASN A 3 22.53 1.60 -5.49
N LYS A 4 22.23 1.54 -4.21
CA LYS A 4 21.02 0.93 -3.68
C LYS A 4 19.88 1.96 -3.69
N ARG A 5 18.71 1.55 -4.18
CA ARG A 5 17.51 2.39 -4.18
C ARG A 5 16.52 1.85 -3.14
N ILE A 6 16.04 2.72 -2.28
CA ILE A 6 14.97 2.44 -1.35
C ILE A 6 13.73 3.15 -1.86
N LEU A 7 12.65 2.42 -2.00
CA LEU A 7 11.34 2.97 -2.32
C LEU A 7 10.53 3.09 -1.03
N ILE A 8 10.01 4.27 -0.76
CA ILE A 8 9.10 4.50 0.36
C ILE A 8 7.71 4.76 -0.23
N LEU A 9 6.75 3.95 0.16
CA LEU A 9 5.33 4.08 -0.17
C LEU A 9 4.57 4.40 1.10
N ALA A 10 3.68 5.36 1.06
CA ALA A 10 2.79 5.72 2.16
C ALA A 10 1.39 6.00 1.64
N ASP A 11 0.40 5.91 2.51
CA ASP A 11 -0.95 6.39 2.24
C ASP A 11 -1.58 5.77 0.98
N LEU A 12 -1.44 4.47 0.78
CA LEU A 12 -2.05 3.79 -0.37
C LEU A 12 -3.56 3.80 -0.29
N HIS A 13 -4.12 3.77 0.94
CA HIS A 13 -5.57 3.78 1.21
C HIS A 13 -6.36 2.82 0.33
N CYS A 14 -5.83 1.60 0.14
CA CYS A 14 -6.52 0.58 -0.65
C CYS A 14 -7.90 0.30 -0.06
N GLY A 15 -8.93 0.33 -0.92
CA GLY A 15 -10.33 0.26 -0.49
C GLY A 15 -11.07 1.60 -0.49
N HIS A 16 -10.35 2.73 -0.49
CA HIS A 16 -10.94 4.06 -0.71
C HIS A 16 -11.14 4.35 -2.20
N LYS A 17 -12.18 5.11 -2.57
CA LYS A 17 -12.48 5.47 -3.97
C LYS A 17 -11.38 6.27 -4.66
N ALA A 18 -10.60 7.02 -3.89
CA ALA A 18 -9.43 7.75 -4.39
C ALA A 18 -8.09 7.11 -3.99
N GLY A 19 -8.11 5.94 -3.34
CA GLY A 19 -6.91 5.18 -2.99
C GLY A 19 -6.33 4.43 -4.19
N LEU A 20 -5.12 3.92 -4.02
CA LEU A 20 -4.48 3.11 -5.05
C LEU A 20 -5.19 1.75 -5.17
N THR A 21 -5.57 1.41 -6.39
CA THR A 21 -6.31 0.17 -6.63
C THR A 21 -6.14 -0.31 -8.06
N ASP A 22 -6.05 -1.63 -8.25
CA ASP A 22 -6.17 -2.23 -9.58
C ASP A 22 -7.58 -1.90 -10.14
N PRO A 23 -7.66 -1.35 -11.37
CA PRO A 23 -8.94 -0.95 -11.96
C PRO A 23 -10.00 -2.08 -12.03
N SER A 24 -9.56 -3.34 -12.09
CA SER A 24 -10.47 -4.50 -12.09
C SER A 24 -11.29 -4.63 -10.80
N ARG A 25 -10.83 -3.99 -9.71
CA ARG A 25 -11.52 -3.97 -8.41
C ARG A 25 -12.61 -2.90 -8.33
N VAL A 26 -12.69 -2.00 -9.31
CA VAL A 26 -13.67 -0.91 -9.30
C VAL A 26 -14.89 -1.29 -10.17
N PRO A 27 -16.11 -1.37 -9.59
CA PRO A 27 -17.32 -1.63 -10.36
C PRO A 27 -17.65 -0.42 -11.26
N GLU A 28 -17.20 -0.45 -12.52
CA GLU A 28 -17.33 0.68 -13.45
C GLU A 28 -18.79 1.12 -13.66
N ALA A 29 -19.73 0.18 -13.70
CA ALA A 29 -21.14 0.50 -13.86
C ALA A 29 -21.70 1.32 -12.68
N ALA A 30 -21.18 1.11 -11.46
CA ALA A 30 -21.59 1.84 -10.26
C ALA A 30 -20.80 3.14 -10.08
N TYR A 31 -19.52 3.14 -10.47
CA TYR A 31 -18.57 4.24 -10.19
C TYR A 31 -17.71 4.60 -11.42
N PRO A 32 -18.29 5.09 -12.53
CA PRO A 32 -17.55 5.31 -13.78
C PRO A 32 -16.39 6.31 -13.64
N ASN A 33 -16.59 7.39 -12.86
CA ASN A 33 -15.51 8.37 -12.63
C ASN A 33 -14.38 7.81 -11.76
N VAL A 34 -14.71 6.98 -10.76
CA VAL A 34 -13.73 6.31 -9.92
C VAL A 34 -12.94 5.30 -10.74
N ALA A 35 -13.60 4.55 -11.60
CA ALA A 35 -12.95 3.59 -12.49
C ALA A 35 -12.00 4.29 -13.48
N ALA A 36 -12.37 5.46 -13.99
CA ALA A 36 -11.50 6.26 -14.85
C ALA A 36 -10.24 6.72 -14.08
N LEU A 37 -10.43 7.27 -12.88
CA LEU A 37 -9.34 7.69 -12.01
C LEU A 37 -8.41 6.51 -11.66
N ALA A 38 -8.99 5.38 -11.27
CA ALA A 38 -8.22 4.18 -10.93
C ALA A 38 -7.36 3.70 -12.12
N ARG A 39 -7.90 3.72 -13.34
CA ARG A 39 -7.12 3.35 -14.55
C ARG A 39 -5.93 4.29 -14.78
N GLU A 40 -6.14 5.59 -14.63
CA GLU A 40 -5.07 6.58 -14.83
C GLU A 40 -3.98 6.42 -13.76
N THR A 41 -4.38 6.41 -12.49
CA THR A 41 -3.45 6.25 -11.34
C THR A 41 -2.70 4.93 -11.42
N TRP A 42 -3.40 3.85 -11.75
CA TRP A 42 -2.79 2.52 -11.89
C TRP A 42 -1.79 2.47 -13.04
N CYS A 43 -2.11 3.07 -14.18
CA CYS A 43 -1.21 3.11 -15.35
C CYS A 43 0.12 3.78 -14.98
N GLU A 44 0.08 4.92 -14.29
CA GLU A 44 1.26 5.61 -13.80
C GLU A 44 2.03 4.75 -12.77
N TYR A 45 1.34 4.24 -11.76
CA TYR A 45 1.95 3.44 -10.70
C TYR A 45 2.59 2.17 -11.25
N ALA A 46 1.91 1.42 -12.11
CA ALA A 46 2.40 0.18 -12.68
C ALA A 46 3.60 0.38 -13.63
N SER A 47 3.81 1.59 -14.15
CA SER A 47 4.97 1.95 -14.97
C SER A 47 6.24 2.21 -14.15
N LEU A 48 6.10 2.49 -12.85
CA LEU A 48 7.23 2.91 -12.01
C LEU A 48 8.33 1.85 -11.87
N PRO A 49 8.05 0.54 -11.74
CA PRO A 49 9.11 -0.47 -11.66
C PRO A 49 10.07 -0.45 -12.84
N GLU A 50 9.57 -0.26 -14.06
CA GLU A 50 10.39 -0.14 -15.25
C GLU A 50 11.19 1.17 -15.26
N ARG A 51 10.55 2.29 -14.93
CA ARG A 51 11.16 3.62 -14.92
C ARG A 51 12.24 3.78 -13.86
N LEU A 52 12.01 3.22 -12.68
CA LEU A 52 12.94 3.32 -11.54
C LEU A 52 14.05 2.26 -11.60
N GLY A 53 13.81 1.15 -12.30
CA GLY A 53 14.72 0.02 -12.34
C GLY A 53 14.82 -0.72 -10.99
N PRO A 54 15.89 -1.50 -10.76
CA PRO A 54 15.99 -2.36 -9.58
C PRO A 54 15.88 -1.58 -8.27
N ILE A 55 15.00 -2.05 -7.37
CA ILE A 55 14.80 -1.54 -6.01
C ILE A 55 15.47 -2.50 -5.02
N HIS A 56 16.21 -1.95 -4.06
CA HIS A 56 16.85 -2.74 -3.01
C HIS A 56 15.86 -3.14 -1.92
N ALA A 57 15.16 -2.18 -1.35
CA ALA A 57 14.11 -2.43 -0.36
C ALA A 57 12.89 -1.54 -0.62
N VAL A 58 11.71 -2.01 -0.23
CA VAL A 58 10.47 -1.24 -0.22
C VAL A 58 10.03 -1.06 1.22
N VAL A 59 9.84 0.18 1.63
CA VAL A 59 9.23 0.53 2.92
C VAL A 59 7.78 0.95 2.67
N VAL A 60 6.84 0.27 3.31
CA VAL A 60 5.43 0.65 3.35
C VAL A 60 5.18 1.38 4.65
N ASN A 61 5.09 2.71 4.57
CA ASN A 61 5.08 3.60 5.73
C ASN A 61 3.65 3.95 6.14
N GLY A 62 2.90 2.92 6.54
CA GLY A 62 1.56 3.05 7.09
C GLY A 62 0.45 3.37 6.09
N ASP A 63 -0.77 3.28 6.57
CA ASP A 63 -2.01 3.59 5.86
C ASP A 63 -2.13 2.89 4.49
N ALA A 64 -1.69 1.62 4.44
CA ALA A 64 -1.78 0.79 3.24
C ALA A 64 -3.25 0.45 2.89
N ILE A 65 -4.12 0.35 3.87
CA ILE A 65 -5.57 0.16 3.73
C ILE A 65 -6.32 1.36 4.29
N ASP A 66 -7.58 1.56 3.85
CA ASP A 66 -8.38 2.71 4.30
C ASP A 66 -9.21 2.42 5.57
N GLY A 67 -9.43 1.16 5.90
CA GLY A 67 -10.18 0.74 7.07
C GLY A 67 -11.70 0.86 6.91
N LYS A 68 -12.38 1.28 7.98
CA LYS A 68 -13.86 1.31 8.04
C LYS A 68 -14.49 2.58 7.49
N GLY A 69 -13.70 3.61 7.21
CA GLY A 69 -14.22 4.91 6.78
C GLY A 69 -15.15 5.55 7.81
N GLY A 70 -14.80 5.50 9.10
CA GLY A 70 -15.67 5.90 10.21
C GLY A 70 -16.16 7.34 10.12
N LYS A 71 -15.34 8.27 9.65
CA LYS A 71 -15.72 9.70 9.52
C LYS A 71 -16.69 9.96 8.37
N SER A 72 -16.56 9.24 7.26
CA SER A 72 -17.42 9.37 6.09
C SER A 72 -18.66 8.47 6.14
N GLY A 73 -18.82 7.69 7.22
CA GLY A 73 -19.85 6.65 7.28
C GLY A 73 -19.70 5.59 6.19
N GLY A 74 -18.48 5.41 5.67
CA GLY A 74 -18.16 4.45 4.61
C GLY A 74 -18.54 4.91 3.19
N THR A 75 -19.07 6.13 3.01
CA THR A 75 -19.52 6.61 1.69
C THR A 75 -18.38 6.81 0.68
N GLU A 76 -17.14 6.95 1.16
CA GLU A 76 -15.93 7.11 0.35
C GLU A 76 -15.24 5.78 0.05
N LEU A 77 -15.75 4.67 0.59
CA LEU A 77 -15.17 3.35 0.37
C LEU A 77 -15.68 2.69 -0.92
N LEU A 78 -14.79 1.94 -1.58
CA LEU A 78 -15.15 0.90 -2.55
C LEU A 78 -15.67 -0.34 -1.82
N THR A 79 -15.07 -0.66 -0.69
CA THR A 79 -15.44 -1.77 0.18
C THR A 79 -15.07 -1.47 1.63
N ALA A 80 -15.94 -1.81 2.56
CA ALA A 80 -15.67 -1.78 3.99
C ALA A 80 -15.07 -3.10 4.52
N ASP A 81 -14.96 -4.12 3.67
CA ASP A 81 -14.35 -5.40 4.01
C ASP A 81 -12.81 -5.25 3.98
N ARG A 82 -12.22 -5.27 5.17
CA ARG A 82 -10.77 -5.07 5.31
C ARG A 82 -9.93 -6.23 4.79
N ALA A 83 -10.48 -7.44 4.73
CA ALA A 83 -9.77 -8.55 4.11
C ALA A 83 -9.64 -8.29 2.59
N VAL A 84 -10.69 -7.76 1.96
CA VAL A 84 -10.65 -7.33 0.56
C VAL A 84 -9.71 -6.14 0.37
N GLN A 85 -9.67 -5.18 1.30
CA GLN A 85 -8.71 -4.07 1.24
C GLN A 85 -7.26 -4.57 1.34
N VAL A 86 -7.00 -5.58 2.17
CA VAL A 86 -5.68 -6.24 2.25
C VAL A 86 -5.34 -6.92 0.92
N ASP A 87 -6.28 -7.62 0.28
CA ASP A 87 -6.07 -8.22 -1.04
C ASP A 87 -5.70 -7.14 -2.08
N MET A 88 -6.40 -6.01 -2.07
CA MET A 88 -6.12 -4.87 -2.96
C MET A 88 -4.72 -4.28 -2.71
N ALA A 89 -4.34 -4.13 -1.44
CA ALA A 89 -3.01 -3.61 -1.07
C ALA A 89 -1.89 -4.59 -1.46
N GLU A 90 -2.10 -5.88 -1.25
CA GLU A 90 -1.15 -6.93 -1.67
C GLU A 90 -0.93 -6.88 -3.19
N GLU A 91 -1.99 -6.77 -4.00
CA GLU A 91 -1.90 -6.62 -5.46
C GLU A 91 -1.08 -5.40 -5.86
N CYS A 92 -1.30 -4.26 -5.20
CA CYS A 92 -0.51 -3.05 -5.43
C CYS A 92 0.97 -3.26 -5.12
N LEU A 93 1.30 -3.97 -4.05
CA LEU A 93 2.68 -4.18 -3.64
C LEU A 93 3.40 -5.26 -4.46
N GLN A 94 2.69 -6.25 -4.98
CA GLN A 94 3.27 -7.37 -5.72
C GLN A 94 3.92 -6.98 -7.05
N ILE A 95 3.68 -5.78 -7.58
CA ILE A 95 4.38 -5.28 -8.77
C ILE A 95 5.87 -5.03 -8.48
N TRP A 96 6.22 -4.77 -7.22
CA TRP A 96 7.59 -4.53 -6.80
C TRP A 96 8.32 -5.84 -6.49
N LYS A 97 9.59 -5.90 -6.85
CA LYS A 97 10.47 -7.07 -6.62
C LYS A 97 11.77 -6.61 -5.95
N PRO A 98 11.69 -6.13 -4.69
CA PRO A 98 12.87 -5.65 -3.98
C PRO A 98 13.84 -6.80 -3.66
N THR A 99 15.16 -6.53 -3.78
CA THR A 99 16.19 -7.57 -3.55
C THR A 99 16.41 -7.88 -2.07
N ALA A 100 16.12 -6.92 -1.17
CA ALA A 100 16.19 -7.07 0.29
C ALA A 100 14.80 -7.16 0.96
N GLY A 101 13.72 -7.22 0.16
CA GLY A 101 12.36 -7.43 0.67
C GLY A 101 11.62 -6.15 1.05
N PHE A 102 10.47 -6.37 1.70
CA PHE A 102 9.58 -5.33 2.19
C PHE A 102 9.77 -5.10 3.68
N HIS A 103 9.53 -3.88 4.12
CA HIS A 103 9.46 -3.47 5.51
C HIS A 103 8.20 -2.62 5.71
N PHE A 104 7.52 -2.80 6.82
CA PHE A 104 6.28 -2.08 7.11
C PHE A 104 6.39 -1.28 8.39
N THR A 105 5.75 -0.13 8.44
CA THR A 105 5.36 0.54 9.67
C THR A 105 3.85 0.59 9.79
N TYR A 106 3.36 0.64 11.03
CA TYR A 106 1.94 0.81 11.27
C TYR A 106 1.49 2.21 10.86
N GLY A 107 0.32 2.29 10.25
CA GLY A 107 -0.37 3.53 9.96
C GLY A 107 -1.14 4.08 11.15
N THR A 108 -2.04 4.99 10.87
CA THR A 108 -2.84 5.63 11.90
C THR A 108 -3.93 4.68 12.42
N PRO A 109 -4.25 4.69 13.74
CA PRO A 109 -5.33 3.88 14.29
C PRO A 109 -6.69 4.15 13.64
N TYR A 110 -6.84 5.32 13.01
CA TYR A 110 -8.05 5.66 12.27
C TYR A 110 -8.31 4.72 11.09
N HIS A 111 -7.26 4.35 10.35
CA HIS A 111 -7.33 3.44 9.21
C HIS A 111 -7.18 1.98 9.62
N THR A 112 -6.25 1.69 10.51
CA THR A 112 -5.99 0.31 10.95
C THR A 112 -7.04 -0.23 11.93
N GLY A 113 -7.70 0.65 12.71
CA GLY A 113 -8.60 0.29 13.82
C GLY A 113 -7.83 0.08 15.14
N GLU A 114 -8.41 0.53 16.26
CA GLU A 114 -7.76 0.44 17.60
C GLU A 114 -7.59 -1.01 18.11
N ALA A 115 -8.39 -1.94 17.59
CA ALA A 115 -8.42 -3.34 18.05
C ALA A 115 -8.15 -4.35 16.94
N GLU A 116 -7.76 -3.89 15.76
CA GLU A 116 -7.59 -4.74 14.57
C GLU A 116 -6.21 -4.50 13.95
N ASP A 117 -5.52 -5.58 13.60
CA ASP A 117 -4.16 -5.53 13.00
C ASP A 117 -4.20 -6.02 11.55
N TRP A 118 -4.82 -5.25 10.67
CA TRP A 118 -4.91 -5.62 9.25
C TRP A 118 -3.63 -5.30 8.48
N GLU A 119 -2.85 -4.32 8.90
CA GLU A 119 -1.54 -4.07 8.31
C GLU A 119 -0.54 -5.16 8.68
N GLY A 120 -0.61 -5.71 9.90
CA GLY A 120 0.13 -6.90 10.28
C GLY A 120 -0.26 -8.13 9.46
N VAL A 121 -1.54 -8.28 9.10
CA VAL A 121 -1.99 -9.32 8.17
C VAL A 121 -1.35 -9.14 6.80
N LEU A 122 -1.34 -7.91 6.26
CA LEU A 122 -0.70 -7.59 4.98
C LEU A 122 0.81 -7.87 5.02
N ALA A 123 1.50 -7.37 6.04
CA ALA A 123 2.94 -7.57 6.21
C ALA A 123 3.30 -9.08 6.26
N LYS A 124 2.51 -9.87 6.99
CA LYS A 124 2.67 -11.33 7.05
C LYS A 124 2.50 -11.99 5.68
N ARG A 125 1.49 -11.57 4.88
CA ARG A 125 1.30 -12.09 3.52
C ARG A 125 2.48 -11.75 2.62
N MET A 126 3.06 -10.56 2.78
CA MET A 126 4.25 -10.11 2.07
C MET A 126 5.56 -10.71 2.62
N SER A 127 5.48 -11.59 3.64
CA SER A 127 6.65 -12.17 4.34
C SER A 127 7.61 -11.11 4.87
N ALA A 128 7.08 -10.03 5.40
CA ALA A 128 7.81 -8.85 5.81
C ALA A 128 7.61 -8.52 7.29
N PRO A 129 8.61 -7.91 7.96
CA PRO A 129 8.45 -7.36 9.30
C PRO A 129 7.57 -6.11 9.28
N ILE A 130 6.87 -5.87 10.40
CA ILE A 130 6.13 -4.63 10.66
C ILE A 130 6.48 -4.10 12.04
N HIS A 131 6.66 -2.79 12.14
CA HIS A 131 7.09 -2.10 13.37
C HIS A 131 6.32 -0.80 13.55
N SER A 132 6.24 -0.33 14.80
CA SER A 132 5.74 1.02 15.08
C SER A 132 6.75 2.10 14.69
N HIS A 133 8.01 1.73 14.60
CA HIS A 133 9.14 2.57 14.23
C HIS A 133 10.16 1.71 13.49
N LEU A 134 10.65 2.16 12.36
CA LEU A 134 11.58 1.40 11.53
C LEU A 134 12.90 2.13 11.41
N TRP A 135 13.98 1.42 11.72
CA TRP A 135 15.33 1.83 11.39
C TRP A 135 15.94 0.83 10.43
N LEU A 136 16.24 1.27 9.24
CA LEU A 136 16.79 0.43 8.19
C LEU A 136 18.26 0.79 7.94
N ASP A 137 19.15 -0.16 8.18
CA ASP A 137 20.57 -0.01 7.81
C ASP A 137 20.77 -0.46 6.36
N VAL A 138 21.26 0.45 5.53
CA VAL A 138 21.64 0.17 4.14
C VAL A 138 23.10 0.61 3.94
N ASP A 139 24.01 -0.34 3.95
CA ASP A 139 25.46 -0.10 3.78
C ASP A 139 26.04 0.92 4.77
N GLY A 140 25.58 0.91 6.01
CA GLY A 140 26.01 1.82 7.08
C GLY A 140 25.27 3.15 7.10
N TYR A 141 24.28 3.37 6.22
CA TYR A 141 23.35 4.48 6.29
C TYR A 141 22.07 4.05 6.99
N ILE A 142 21.74 4.75 8.07
CA ILE A 142 20.49 4.52 8.82
C ILE A 142 19.40 5.39 8.22
N ILE A 143 18.27 4.76 7.88
CA ILE A 143 17.03 5.41 7.43
C ILE A 143 16.02 5.22 8.56
N ASP A 144 15.50 6.33 9.08
CA ASP A 144 14.53 6.43 10.17
C ASP A 144 13.21 7.02 9.63
#